data_59f673cfc8ece0539aaaca488ee5e1cf
#
_entry.id   59f673cfc8ece0539aaaca488ee5e1cf
#
_cell.length_a   1.000
_cell.length_b   1.000
_cell.length_c   1.000
_cell.angle_alpha   90.00
_cell.angle_beta   90.00
_cell.angle_gamma   90.00
#
_symmetry.space_group_name_H-M   'P 1'
#
loop_
_entity.id
_entity.type
_entity.pdbx_description
1 polymer ?
#
loop_
_entity_poly.entity_id
_entity_poly.type
_entity_poly.pdbx_seq_one_letter_code
_entity_poly.pdbx_strand_id
1 'polypeptide(L)'
;HDITRYEWQDTAWMEAREKGSVLDGPMAVYEVHLGSWKRRSDEGNRYLTYRELADELVPYVKEMGYTHVELMPVTEHPFDGSWGYQALGYFAPTSRFGPPKDFMAFVDRCHREGIGVILDWVPAHFPKDAHGLAWFDGSRLYEHADPRKGEHRDWGTLIFNYGRREV
;
A
#
# COMPACT_ATOMS: atom_id res chain seq x y z
N HIS A 1 -7.14 0.33 -15.83
CA HIS A 1 -8.36 0.57 -15.04
C HIS A 1 -8.70 2.06 -15.05
N ASP A 2 -9.94 2.41 -15.39
CA ASP A 2 -10.45 3.79 -15.25
C ASP A 2 -10.85 4.02 -13.78
N ILE A 3 -10.06 4.80 -13.05
CA ILE A 3 -10.31 5.17 -11.64
C ILE A 3 -11.04 6.51 -11.51
N THR A 4 -11.20 7.27 -12.60
CA THR A 4 -11.75 8.63 -12.58
C THR A 4 -13.24 8.68 -12.27
N ARG A 5 -13.94 7.55 -12.38
CA ARG A 5 -15.39 7.44 -12.15
C ARG A 5 -15.74 6.82 -10.79
N TYR A 6 -14.82 6.81 -9.83
CA TYR A 6 -15.17 6.39 -8.47
C TYR A 6 -15.84 7.56 -7.74
N GLU A 7 -17.02 7.31 -7.20
CA GLU A 7 -17.78 8.30 -6.44
C GLU A 7 -17.53 8.09 -4.94
N TRP A 8 -16.71 8.94 -4.34
CA TRP A 8 -16.39 8.89 -2.93
C TRP A 8 -17.60 9.26 -2.07
N GLN A 9 -17.82 8.53 -0.99
CA GLN A 9 -18.91 8.75 -0.03
C GLN A 9 -18.40 9.28 1.32
N ASP A 10 -17.16 9.72 1.38
CA ASP A 10 -16.44 10.12 2.58
C ASP A 10 -16.39 11.65 2.83
N THR A 11 -17.26 12.43 2.20
CA THR A 11 -17.28 13.90 2.29
C THR A 11 -17.28 14.38 3.75
N ALA A 12 -18.10 13.78 4.61
CA ALA A 12 -18.17 14.14 6.03
C ALA A 12 -16.85 13.93 6.77
N TRP A 13 -16.13 12.85 6.44
CA TRP A 13 -14.79 12.58 6.96
C TRP A 13 -13.80 13.64 6.51
N MET A 14 -13.78 13.96 5.22
CA MET A 14 -12.87 14.98 4.66
C MET A 14 -13.11 16.36 5.26
N GLU A 15 -14.36 16.77 5.44
CA GLU A 15 -14.71 18.02 6.10
C GLU A 15 -14.31 18.05 7.57
N ALA A 16 -14.50 16.94 8.31
CA ALA A 16 -14.09 16.83 9.70
C ALA A 16 -12.57 16.90 9.82
N ARG A 17 -11.84 16.23 8.94
CA ARG A 17 -10.38 16.24 8.88
C ARG A 17 -9.83 17.64 8.59
N GLU A 18 -10.47 18.41 7.70
CA GLU A 18 -10.05 19.78 7.38
C GLU A 18 -10.20 20.73 8.59
N LYS A 19 -11.24 20.53 9.40
CA LYS A 19 -11.55 21.36 10.58
C LYS A 19 -10.79 20.92 11.83
N GLY A 20 -10.34 19.68 11.88
CA GLY A 20 -9.65 19.07 13.01
C GLY A 20 -8.13 19.16 12.88
N SER A 21 -7.45 19.00 14.04
CA SER A 21 -6.00 18.77 14.05
C SER A 21 -5.73 17.30 14.39
N VAL A 22 -5.04 16.59 13.48
CA VAL A 22 -4.62 15.20 13.71
C VAL A 22 -3.64 15.09 14.89
N LEU A 23 -2.96 16.21 15.22
CA LEU A 23 -1.93 16.26 16.27
C LEU A 23 -2.52 16.46 17.67
N ASP A 24 -3.77 16.89 17.79
CA ASP A 24 -4.38 17.26 19.07
C ASP A 24 -5.32 16.18 19.62
N GLY A 25 -5.53 15.10 18.89
CA GLY A 25 -6.40 13.99 19.26
C GLY A 25 -5.64 12.72 19.66
N PRO A 26 -6.26 11.80 20.42
CA PRO A 26 -5.71 10.49 20.67
C PRO A 26 -5.63 9.69 19.36
N MET A 27 -4.53 8.98 19.15
CA MET A 27 -4.32 8.11 18.00
C MET A 27 -3.99 6.69 18.47
N ALA A 28 -4.75 5.71 18.02
CA ALA A 28 -4.49 4.29 18.17
C ALA A 28 -4.46 3.66 16.78
N VAL A 29 -3.32 3.11 16.37
CA VAL A 29 -3.08 2.57 15.04
C VAL A 29 -3.06 1.06 15.09
N TYR A 30 -3.80 0.41 14.18
CA TYR A 30 -3.73 -1.01 13.92
C TYR A 30 -2.95 -1.27 12.64
N GLU A 31 -1.70 -1.70 12.77
CA GLU A 31 -0.86 -2.11 11.64
C GLU A 31 -1.26 -3.49 11.15
N VAL A 32 -1.41 -3.67 9.85
CA VAL A 32 -1.88 -4.93 9.27
C VAL A 32 -1.29 -5.24 7.89
N HIS A 33 -0.86 -6.49 7.71
CA HIS A 33 -0.57 -7.06 6.40
C HIS A 33 -1.83 -7.74 5.86
N LEU A 34 -2.44 -7.18 4.81
CA LEU A 34 -3.73 -7.63 4.29
C LEU A 34 -3.74 -9.10 3.86
N GLY A 35 -2.62 -9.59 3.31
CA GLY A 35 -2.50 -10.96 2.81
C GLY A 35 -2.40 -12.04 3.90
N SER A 36 -2.07 -11.67 5.13
CA SER A 36 -1.92 -12.62 6.24
C SER A 36 -2.89 -12.42 7.38
N TRP A 37 -3.64 -11.31 7.41
CA TRP A 37 -4.61 -11.04 8.46
C TRP A 37 -5.69 -12.11 8.54
N LYS A 38 -6.28 -12.47 7.39
CA LYS A 38 -7.27 -13.54 7.28
C LYS A 38 -7.28 -14.12 5.87
N ARG A 39 -7.65 -15.40 5.77
CA ARG A 39 -7.77 -16.14 4.51
C ARG A 39 -9.11 -16.86 4.42
N ARG A 40 -9.58 -17.14 3.20
CA ARG A 40 -10.70 -18.03 2.93
C ARG A 40 -10.21 -19.47 2.88
N SER A 41 -10.19 -20.14 4.04
CA SER A 41 -9.70 -21.51 4.14
C SER A 41 -10.59 -22.53 3.40
N ASP A 42 -11.87 -22.24 3.30
CA ASP A 42 -12.90 -23.00 2.57
C ASP A 42 -12.84 -22.81 1.04
N GLU A 43 -12.13 -21.79 0.57
CA GLU A 43 -11.95 -21.48 -0.84
C GLU A 43 -10.49 -21.59 -1.28
N GLY A 44 -9.83 -22.68 -0.93
CA GLY A 44 -8.42 -22.92 -1.32
C GLY A 44 -7.41 -22.01 -0.65
N ASN A 45 -7.72 -21.49 0.52
CA ASN A 45 -6.87 -20.59 1.31
C ASN A 45 -6.48 -19.29 0.55
N ARG A 46 -7.38 -18.78 -0.30
CA ARG A 46 -7.16 -17.54 -1.03
C ARG A 46 -7.12 -16.30 -0.12
N TYR A 47 -6.56 -15.24 -0.62
CA TYR A 47 -6.66 -13.91 -0.01
C TYR A 47 -8.11 -13.43 0.07
N LEU A 48 -8.40 -12.57 1.05
CA LEU A 48 -9.60 -11.74 1.01
C LEU A 48 -9.42 -10.67 -0.07
N THR A 49 -10.51 -10.35 -0.75
CA THR A 49 -10.56 -9.19 -1.65
C THR A 49 -10.62 -7.88 -0.84
N TYR A 50 -10.30 -6.73 -1.46
CA TYR A 50 -10.47 -5.42 -0.83
C TYR A 50 -11.91 -5.20 -0.31
N ARG A 51 -12.91 -5.74 -1.00
CA ARG A 51 -14.32 -5.67 -0.57
C ARG A 51 -14.56 -6.50 0.69
N GLU A 52 -14.10 -7.74 0.70
CA GLU A 52 -14.21 -8.60 1.89
C GLU A 52 -13.44 -8.03 3.08
N LEU A 53 -12.27 -7.42 2.83
CA LEU A 53 -11.51 -6.71 3.87
C LEU A 53 -12.29 -5.51 4.41
N ALA A 54 -12.98 -4.75 3.55
CA ALA A 54 -13.85 -3.67 3.99
C ALA A 54 -14.98 -4.16 4.90
N ASP A 55 -15.54 -5.34 4.63
CA ASP A 55 -16.63 -5.91 5.39
C ASP A 55 -16.21 -6.59 6.69
N GLU A 56 -14.96 -7.07 6.78
CA GLU A 56 -14.50 -7.83 7.95
C GLU A 56 -13.47 -7.08 8.80
N LEU A 57 -12.45 -6.45 8.18
CA LEU A 57 -11.39 -5.76 8.90
C LEU A 57 -11.86 -4.42 9.48
N VAL A 58 -12.65 -3.66 8.74
CA VAL A 58 -13.09 -2.34 9.20
C VAL A 58 -13.96 -2.43 10.47
N PRO A 59 -14.98 -3.32 10.55
CA PRO A 59 -15.72 -3.52 11.79
C PRO A 59 -14.84 -3.99 12.95
N TYR A 60 -13.88 -4.88 12.70
CA TYR A 60 -12.95 -5.35 13.72
C TYR A 60 -12.10 -4.22 14.30
N VAL A 61 -11.49 -3.40 13.44
CA VAL A 61 -10.67 -2.25 13.86
C VAL A 61 -11.49 -1.26 14.69
N LYS A 62 -12.74 -1.03 14.29
CA LYS A 62 -13.67 -0.15 15.00
C LYS A 62 -14.07 -0.71 16.37
N GLU A 63 -14.45 -1.99 16.44
CA GLU A 63 -14.84 -2.68 17.67
C GLU A 63 -13.71 -2.69 18.70
N MET A 64 -12.46 -2.87 18.23
CA MET A 64 -11.26 -2.85 19.06
C MET A 64 -10.87 -1.45 19.53
N GLY A 65 -11.52 -0.39 19.06
CA GLY A 65 -11.31 0.99 19.46
C GLY A 65 -10.12 1.69 18.82
N TYR A 66 -9.60 1.16 17.71
CA TYR A 66 -8.56 1.83 16.92
C TYR A 66 -9.13 3.01 16.14
N THR A 67 -8.35 4.07 16.00
CA THR A 67 -8.70 5.27 15.22
C THR A 67 -8.18 5.22 13.79
N HIS A 68 -7.14 4.44 13.55
CA HIS A 68 -6.49 4.31 12.24
C HIS A 68 -6.14 2.85 11.97
N VAL A 69 -6.14 2.50 10.69
CA VAL A 69 -5.51 1.30 10.17
C VAL A 69 -4.29 1.70 9.35
N GLU A 70 -3.14 1.08 9.64
CA GLU A 70 -1.93 1.21 8.85
C GLU A 70 -1.76 -0.04 8.01
N LEU A 71 -1.74 0.14 6.70
CA LEU A 71 -1.56 -0.94 5.76
C LEU A 71 -0.09 -1.11 5.47
N MET A 72 0.51 -2.23 5.87
CA MET A 72 1.81 -2.66 5.35
C MET A 72 1.75 -2.61 3.82
N PRO A 73 2.89 -2.47 3.09
CA PRO A 73 2.88 -1.99 1.73
C PRO A 73 1.88 -2.70 0.81
N VAL A 74 0.91 -1.95 0.31
CA VAL A 74 -0.11 -2.40 -0.66
C VAL A 74 0.25 -2.02 -2.09
N THR A 75 1.43 -1.44 -2.31
CA THR A 75 1.98 -1.18 -3.64
C THR A 75 2.20 -2.47 -4.41
N GLU A 76 2.02 -2.45 -5.74
CA GLU A 76 2.19 -3.65 -6.57
C GLU A 76 3.63 -4.15 -6.54
N HIS A 77 3.80 -5.44 -6.30
CA HIS A 77 5.09 -6.11 -6.11
C HIS A 77 5.07 -7.54 -6.65
N PRO A 78 6.20 -8.06 -7.18
CA PRO A 78 6.24 -9.39 -7.80
C PRO A 78 6.34 -10.52 -6.76
N PHE A 79 7.05 -10.29 -5.66
CA PHE A 79 7.36 -11.32 -4.67
C PHE A 79 6.50 -11.17 -3.42
N ASP A 80 5.57 -12.09 -3.21
CA ASP A 80 4.63 -12.09 -2.07
C ASP A 80 5.35 -12.13 -0.71
N GLY A 81 6.44 -12.90 -0.62
CA GLY A 81 7.24 -13.02 0.60
C GLY A 81 7.97 -11.72 1.04
N SER A 82 7.98 -10.69 0.20
CA SER A 82 8.49 -9.36 0.56
C SER A 82 7.51 -8.54 1.40
N TRP A 83 6.26 -9.00 1.57
CA TRP A 83 5.15 -8.27 2.20
C TRP A 83 4.86 -6.91 1.55
N GLY A 84 5.25 -6.75 0.27
CA GLY A 84 5.11 -5.50 -0.46
C GLY A 84 6.30 -4.54 -0.36
N TYR A 85 7.32 -4.85 0.43
CA TYR A 85 8.52 -4.00 0.56
C TYR A 85 9.45 -4.01 -0.66
N GLN A 86 9.25 -4.91 -1.63
CA GLN A 86 9.97 -4.94 -2.91
C GLN A 86 9.03 -4.50 -4.05
N ALA A 87 8.58 -3.26 -3.99
CA ALA A 87 7.60 -2.70 -4.91
C ALA A 87 8.18 -2.46 -6.32
N LEU A 88 7.33 -2.68 -7.33
CA LEU A 88 7.57 -2.26 -8.72
C LEU A 88 6.56 -1.21 -9.18
N GLY A 89 5.33 -1.28 -8.68
CA GLY A 89 4.27 -0.34 -9.01
C GLY A 89 4.00 0.64 -7.87
N TYR A 90 4.86 1.62 -7.67
CA TYR A 90 4.79 2.55 -6.53
C TYR A 90 3.48 3.35 -6.42
N PHE A 91 2.75 3.50 -7.52
CA PHE A 91 1.51 4.27 -7.59
C PHE A 91 0.29 3.40 -7.92
N ALA A 92 0.43 2.08 -7.79
CA ALA A 92 -0.65 1.14 -8.05
C ALA A 92 -0.87 0.24 -6.83
N PRO A 93 -2.11 0.03 -6.37
CA PRO A 93 -2.40 -0.97 -5.36
C PRO A 93 -2.23 -2.37 -5.96
N THR A 94 -1.74 -3.31 -5.15
CA THR A 94 -1.52 -4.68 -5.61
C THR A 94 -2.82 -5.32 -6.11
N SER A 95 -2.74 -6.02 -7.23
CA SER A 95 -3.86 -6.74 -7.83
C SER A 95 -4.27 -8.01 -7.07
N ARG A 96 -3.48 -8.45 -6.08
CA ARG A 96 -3.72 -9.65 -5.27
C ARG A 96 -5.08 -9.64 -4.57
N PHE A 97 -5.55 -8.47 -4.19
CA PHE A 97 -6.79 -8.30 -3.43
C PHE A 97 -7.93 -7.72 -4.27
N GLY A 98 -7.71 -7.50 -5.58
CA GLY A 98 -8.71 -6.99 -6.51
C GLY A 98 -8.30 -5.73 -7.26
N PRO A 99 -9.23 -5.15 -8.03
CA PRO A 99 -8.95 -3.96 -8.84
C PRO A 99 -8.81 -2.69 -8.00
N PRO A 100 -8.16 -1.63 -8.54
CA PRO A 100 -7.96 -0.37 -7.82
C PRO A 100 -9.24 0.27 -7.27
N LYS A 101 -10.37 0.14 -7.96
CA LYS A 101 -11.67 0.65 -7.46
C LYS A 101 -12.13 -0.02 -6.17
N ASP A 102 -11.77 -1.28 -5.97
CA ASP A 102 -12.12 -1.98 -4.73
C ASP A 102 -11.22 -1.54 -3.57
N PHE A 103 -9.96 -1.19 -3.85
CA PHE A 103 -9.11 -0.52 -2.87
C PHE A 103 -9.67 0.86 -2.48
N MET A 104 -10.12 1.67 -3.47
CA MET A 104 -10.79 2.94 -3.18
C MET A 104 -12.02 2.74 -2.29
N ALA A 105 -12.82 1.70 -2.56
CA ALA A 105 -13.97 1.37 -1.73
C ALA A 105 -13.64 0.91 -0.31
N PHE A 106 -12.51 0.23 -0.13
CA PHE A 106 -11.99 -0.11 1.19
C PHE A 106 -11.64 1.16 1.99
N VAL A 107 -10.92 2.10 1.38
CA VAL A 107 -10.56 3.39 2.01
C VAL A 107 -11.82 4.20 2.33
N ASP A 108 -12.75 4.31 1.37
CA ASP A 108 -14.03 5.00 1.55
C ASP A 108 -14.84 4.42 2.72
N ARG A 109 -14.86 3.10 2.85
CA ARG A 109 -15.51 2.43 3.98
C ARG A 109 -14.83 2.76 5.31
N CYS A 110 -13.50 2.78 5.37
CA CYS A 110 -12.77 3.18 6.58
C CYS A 110 -13.17 4.59 7.01
N HIS A 111 -13.13 5.55 6.09
CA HIS A 111 -13.47 6.94 6.35
C HIS A 111 -14.91 7.11 6.85
N ARG A 112 -15.89 6.44 6.23
CA ARG A 112 -17.31 6.48 6.67
C ARG A 112 -17.51 5.89 8.06
N GLU A 113 -16.68 4.97 8.48
CA GLU A 113 -16.71 4.40 9.84
C GLU A 113 -15.87 5.19 10.85
N GLY A 114 -15.30 6.32 10.44
CA GLY A 114 -14.49 7.18 11.29
C GLY A 114 -13.06 6.68 11.50
N ILE A 115 -12.54 5.84 10.61
CA ILE A 115 -11.20 5.24 10.68
C ILE A 115 -10.31 5.87 9.62
N GLY A 116 -9.17 6.42 10.03
CA GLY A 116 -8.14 6.91 9.12
C GLY A 116 -7.34 5.76 8.50
N VAL A 117 -6.81 5.98 7.31
CA VAL A 117 -5.96 5.01 6.62
C VAL A 117 -4.56 5.58 6.45
N ILE A 118 -3.57 4.83 6.90
CA ILE A 118 -2.14 5.11 6.71
C ILE A 118 -1.60 4.06 5.73
N LEU A 119 -0.82 4.50 4.76
CA LEU A 119 -0.14 3.60 3.82
C LEU A 119 1.35 3.58 4.13
N ASP A 120 1.89 2.39 4.37
CA ASP A 120 3.33 2.20 4.42
C ASP A 120 3.87 2.21 2.98
N TRP A 121 4.50 3.31 2.59
CA TRP A 121 5.03 3.55 1.25
C TRP A 121 6.54 3.69 1.29
N VAL A 122 7.25 2.76 0.64
CA VAL A 122 8.70 2.58 0.76
C VAL A 122 9.42 2.88 -0.56
N PRO A 123 9.66 4.14 -0.93
CA PRO A 123 10.38 4.51 -2.15
C PRO A 123 11.90 4.48 -1.96
N ALA A 124 12.42 3.47 -1.28
CA ALA A 124 13.82 3.39 -0.89
C ALA A 124 14.66 2.49 -1.81
N HIS A 125 14.05 1.47 -2.36
CA HIS A 125 14.72 0.46 -3.16
C HIS A 125 13.71 -0.28 -4.05
N PHE A 126 14.20 -1.05 -5.02
CA PHE A 126 13.35 -1.83 -5.92
C PHE A 126 14.04 -3.14 -6.34
N PRO A 127 13.26 -4.18 -6.70
CA PRO A 127 13.80 -5.46 -7.12
C PRO A 127 14.40 -5.41 -8.53
N LYS A 128 15.22 -6.43 -8.85
CA LYS A 128 15.95 -6.53 -10.13
C LYS A 128 15.16 -7.22 -11.25
N ASP A 129 13.85 -7.39 -11.08
CA ASP A 129 12.99 -8.05 -12.06
C ASP A 129 13.04 -7.34 -13.41
N ALA A 130 13.21 -8.12 -14.49
CA ALA A 130 13.45 -7.58 -15.85
C ALA A 130 12.27 -6.77 -16.41
N HIS A 131 11.06 -6.94 -15.86
CA HIS A 131 9.86 -6.18 -16.22
C HIS A 131 9.66 -4.92 -15.34
N GLY A 132 10.63 -4.63 -14.46
CA GLY A 132 10.56 -3.52 -13.51
C GLY A 132 11.43 -2.33 -13.90
N LEU A 133 11.96 -1.65 -12.87
CA LEU A 133 12.71 -0.41 -13.02
C LEU A 133 14.22 -0.61 -13.26
N ALA A 134 14.74 -1.82 -12.98
CA ALA A 134 16.16 -2.12 -13.17
C ALA A 134 16.55 -2.01 -14.64
N TRP A 135 17.60 -1.25 -14.93
CA TRP A 135 18.05 -0.98 -16.31
C TRP A 135 16.89 -0.57 -17.25
N PHE A 136 16.03 0.32 -16.76
CA PHE A 136 14.75 0.64 -17.35
C PHE A 136 14.79 0.99 -18.87
N ASP A 137 15.78 1.74 -19.28
CA ASP A 137 16.02 2.15 -20.68
C ASP A 137 17.27 1.49 -21.29
N GLY A 138 17.75 0.41 -20.68
CA GLY A 138 19.02 -0.22 -21.04
C GLY A 138 20.24 0.41 -20.37
N SER A 139 20.02 1.40 -19.52
CA SER A 139 21.03 2.00 -18.66
C SER A 139 20.59 1.95 -17.19
N ARG A 140 21.45 2.39 -16.28
CA ARG A 140 21.11 2.57 -14.86
C ARG A 140 20.41 3.92 -14.66
N LEU A 141 19.14 4.00 -15.10
CA LEU A 141 18.36 5.23 -15.08
C LEU A 141 17.97 5.63 -13.64
N TYR A 142 17.37 4.73 -12.90
CA TYR A 142 16.84 4.98 -11.55
C TYR A 142 17.84 4.65 -10.45
N GLU A 143 18.71 3.67 -10.67
CA GLU A 143 19.70 3.22 -9.70
C GLU A 143 21.05 3.93 -9.87
N HIS A 144 21.90 3.85 -8.85
CA HIS A 144 23.31 4.27 -8.98
C HIS A 144 24.07 3.37 -9.95
N ALA A 145 24.92 3.98 -10.79
CA ALA A 145 25.77 3.25 -11.72
C ALA A 145 26.85 2.42 -11.00
N ASP A 146 27.38 2.91 -9.87
CA ASP A 146 28.33 2.18 -9.03
C ASP A 146 27.58 1.15 -8.17
N PRO A 147 27.78 -0.15 -8.35
CA PRO A 147 27.05 -1.19 -7.60
C PRO A 147 27.32 -1.14 -6.08
N ARG A 148 28.41 -0.54 -5.64
CA ARG A 148 28.69 -0.34 -4.21
C ARG A 148 27.72 0.65 -3.56
N LYS A 149 27.12 1.54 -4.36
CA LYS A 149 26.10 2.52 -3.94
C LYS A 149 24.69 2.15 -4.42
N GLY A 150 24.62 1.33 -5.48
CA GLY A 150 23.38 1.00 -6.19
C GLY A 150 22.71 -0.30 -5.74
N GLU A 151 23.32 -1.05 -4.81
CA GLU A 151 22.77 -2.35 -4.40
C GLU A 151 22.74 -2.53 -2.88
N HIS A 152 21.58 -2.97 -2.37
CA HIS A 152 21.46 -3.55 -1.04
C HIS A 152 21.87 -5.03 -1.10
N ARG A 153 23.07 -5.37 -0.63
CA ARG A 153 23.60 -6.73 -0.73
C ARG A 153 22.77 -7.75 0.04
N ASP A 154 22.27 -7.38 1.21
CA ASP A 154 21.50 -8.27 2.10
C ASP A 154 20.11 -8.56 1.55
N TRP A 155 19.48 -7.60 0.86
CA TRP A 155 18.13 -7.72 0.32
C TRP A 155 18.10 -8.04 -1.18
N GLY A 156 19.25 -7.93 -1.87
CA GLY A 156 19.34 -8.17 -3.31
C GLY A 156 18.63 -7.14 -4.17
N THR A 157 18.24 -6.01 -3.61
CA THR A 157 17.51 -4.92 -4.30
C THR A 157 18.46 -3.83 -4.80
N LEU A 158 17.98 -3.01 -5.75
CA LEU A 158 18.67 -1.81 -6.20
C LEU A 158 18.28 -0.59 -5.36
N ILE A 159 19.17 0.40 -5.29
CA ILE A 159 18.98 1.64 -4.55
C ILE A 159 18.76 2.78 -5.54
N PHE A 160 17.71 3.56 -5.31
CA PHE A 160 17.43 4.76 -6.08
C PHE A 160 18.54 5.80 -5.98
N ASN A 161 18.89 6.40 -7.10
CA ASN A 161 19.79 7.54 -7.15
C ASN A 161 19.00 8.85 -7.01
N TYR A 162 18.67 9.23 -5.77
CA TYR A 162 17.87 10.41 -5.45
C TYR A 162 18.46 11.74 -5.94
N GLY A 163 19.71 11.76 -6.40
CA GLY A 163 20.32 12.94 -7.01
C GLY A 163 19.92 13.17 -8.45
N ARG A 164 19.19 12.24 -9.07
CA ARG A 164 18.70 12.35 -10.44
C ARG A 164 17.31 12.96 -10.51
N ARG A 165 17.07 13.70 -11.59
CA ARG A 165 15.76 14.30 -11.86
C ARG A 165 14.67 13.26 -12.16
N GLU A 166 15.06 12.13 -12.76
CA GLU A 166 14.17 11.03 -13.14
C GLU A 166 13.66 10.21 -11.94
N VAL A 167 14.34 10.31 -10.79
CA VAL A 167 13.98 9.69 -9.52
C VAL A 167 13.11 10.61 -8.68
#